data_57c9ec61947f0567d783f6c0dc5aeadb
#
_entry.id   57c9ec61947f0567d783f6c0dc5aeadb
#
_cell.length_a   1.000
_cell.length_b   1.000
_cell.length_c   1.000
_cell.angle_alpha   90.00
_cell.angle_beta   90.00
_cell.angle_gamma   90.00
#
_symmetry.space_group_name_H-M   'P 1'
#
loop_
_entity.id
_entity.type
_entity.pdbx_description
1 polymer ?
#
loop_
_entity_poly.entity_id
_entity_poly.type
_entity_poly.pdbx_seq_one_letter_code
_entity_poly.pdbx_strand_id
1 'polypeptide(L)'
;FAEVRVDEELGVVRVPRIVCAAAAGRIINPKTAGSQIIGGIVMGLGMALEEEALTDHRIGRIMNHNLAEYHVPVHADVGNIDVIFVDEPDPHVSPLGVKGLGELGIVGAAAAIANGIFHATGKRIRDLPITIDKLLA
;
A
#
# COMPACT_ATOMS: atom_id res chain seq x y z
N PHE A 1 1.29 -2.65 -9.79
CA PHE A 1 1.71 -1.43 -10.49
C PHE A 1 1.03 -0.23 -9.86
N ALA A 2 1.77 0.84 -9.58
CA ALA A 2 1.22 2.09 -9.06
C ALA A 2 1.51 3.24 -10.04
N GLU A 3 0.48 4.02 -10.37
CA GLU A 3 0.63 5.33 -10.99
C GLU A 3 0.83 6.36 -9.88
N VAL A 4 1.90 7.15 -9.98
CA VAL A 4 2.25 8.17 -8.97
C VAL A 4 2.40 9.51 -9.68
N ARG A 5 1.87 10.56 -9.05
CA ARG A 5 2.07 11.96 -9.44
C ARG A 5 2.71 12.69 -8.28
N VAL A 6 3.77 13.42 -8.55
CA VAL A 6 4.49 14.19 -7.55
C VAL A 6 4.50 15.66 -7.96
N ASP A 7 4.06 16.51 -7.05
CA ASP A 7 4.30 17.95 -7.13
C ASP A 7 5.64 18.21 -6.42
N GLU A 8 6.68 18.47 -7.19
CA GLU A 8 8.04 18.61 -6.66
C GLU A 8 8.26 19.96 -5.94
N GLU A 9 7.44 20.98 -6.21
CA GLU A 9 7.51 22.26 -5.52
C GLU A 9 6.89 22.17 -4.12
N LEU A 10 5.80 21.41 -3.98
CA LEU A 10 5.08 21.24 -2.73
C LEU A 10 5.45 19.96 -1.97
N GLY A 11 6.17 19.04 -2.59
CA GLY A 11 6.47 17.72 -2.03
C GLY A 11 5.23 16.83 -1.87
N VAL A 12 4.16 17.07 -2.65
CA VAL A 12 2.90 16.35 -2.51
C VAL A 12 2.85 15.17 -3.46
N VAL A 13 2.59 13.99 -2.90
CA VAL A 13 2.40 12.74 -3.66
C VAL A 13 0.92 12.41 -3.81
N ARG A 14 0.51 12.00 -4.99
CA ARG A 14 -0.80 11.42 -5.27
C ARG A 14 -0.64 10.06 -5.96
N VAL A 15 -1.49 9.12 -5.58
CA VAL A 15 -1.54 7.77 -6.17
C VAL A 15 -2.91 7.58 -6.84
N PRO A 16 -3.10 8.10 -8.07
CA PRO A 16 -4.40 8.10 -8.71
C PRO A 16 -4.88 6.71 -9.11
N ARG A 17 -3.96 5.75 -9.30
CA ARG A 17 -4.32 4.40 -9.72
C ARG A 17 -3.32 3.35 -9.26
N ILE A 18 -3.86 2.21 -8.79
CA ILE A 18 -3.08 0.99 -8.55
C ILE A 18 -3.73 -0.17 -9.29
N VAL A 19 -2.92 -1.01 -9.92
CA VAL A 19 -3.35 -2.26 -10.55
C VAL A 19 -2.64 -3.42 -9.88
N CYS A 20 -3.39 -4.36 -9.34
CA CYS A 20 -2.89 -5.58 -8.71
C CYS A 20 -3.34 -6.80 -9.50
N ALA A 21 -2.39 -7.54 -10.05
CA ALA A 21 -2.63 -8.87 -10.62
C ALA A 21 -2.23 -9.93 -9.57
N ALA A 22 -3.20 -10.70 -9.10
CA ALA A 22 -3.05 -11.65 -8.02
C ALA A 22 -3.27 -13.10 -8.48
N ALA A 23 -2.24 -13.94 -8.35
CA ALA A 23 -2.31 -15.38 -8.59
C ALA A 23 -2.56 -16.11 -7.26
N ALA A 24 -3.82 -16.18 -6.84
CA ALA A 24 -4.24 -16.74 -5.56
C ALA A 24 -4.90 -18.13 -5.67
N GLY A 25 -4.58 -18.87 -6.74
CA GLY A 25 -5.22 -20.15 -7.02
C GLY A 25 -6.72 -19.99 -7.30
N ARG A 26 -7.50 -20.98 -6.89
CA ARG A 26 -8.96 -20.94 -7.05
C ARG A 26 -9.58 -19.87 -6.16
N ILE A 27 -10.28 -18.92 -6.76
CA ILE A 27 -11.03 -17.87 -6.05
C ILE A 27 -12.44 -18.39 -5.72
N ILE A 28 -12.71 -18.59 -4.43
CA ILE A 28 -14.00 -19.11 -3.97
C ILE A 28 -15.09 -18.04 -4.05
N ASN A 29 -14.78 -16.82 -3.63
CA ASN A 29 -15.70 -15.70 -3.69
C ASN A 29 -14.95 -14.46 -4.22
N PRO A 30 -15.16 -14.09 -5.49
CA PRO A 30 -14.45 -12.96 -6.10
C PRO A 30 -14.70 -11.62 -5.41
N LYS A 31 -15.90 -11.41 -4.87
CA LYS A 31 -16.26 -10.15 -4.20
C LYS A 31 -15.43 -9.95 -2.92
N THR A 32 -15.41 -10.95 -2.04
CA THR A 32 -14.66 -10.88 -0.78
C THR A 32 -13.16 -10.94 -1.03
N ALA A 33 -12.71 -11.73 -2.01
CA ALA A 33 -11.31 -11.79 -2.42
C ALA A 33 -10.82 -10.43 -2.93
N GLY A 34 -11.58 -9.77 -3.82
CA GLY A 34 -11.27 -8.43 -4.29
C GLY A 34 -11.21 -7.40 -3.16
N SER A 35 -12.15 -7.47 -2.21
CA SER A 35 -12.17 -6.62 -1.02
C SER A 35 -10.91 -6.78 -0.16
N GLN A 36 -10.40 -8.00 0.02
CA GLN A 36 -9.15 -8.25 0.75
C GLN A 36 -7.95 -7.62 0.05
N ILE A 37 -7.83 -7.77 -1.25
CA ILE A 37 -6.74 -7.15 -2.03
C ILE A 37 -6.80 -5.62 -1.94
N ILE A 38 -7.97 -5.03 -2.12
CA ILE A 38 -8.18 -3.57 -2.03
C ILE A 38 -7.80 -3.07 -0.62
N GLY A 39 -8.28 -3.73 0.43
CA GLY A 39 -7.97 -3.37 1.81
C GLY A 39 -6.46 -3.42 2.09
N GLY A 40 -5.78 -4.47 1.64
CA GLY A 40 -4.33 -4.59 1.76
C GLY A 40 -3.58 -3.47 1.03
N ILE A 41 -4.01 -3.10 -0.17
CA ILE A 41 -3.43 -2.00 -0.95
C ILE A 41 -3.60 -0.66 -0.22
N VAL A 42 -4.78 -0.38 0.33
CA VAL A 42 -5.05 0.84 1.12
C VAL A 42 -4.14 0.91 2.35
N MET A 43 -3.98 -0.20 3.08
CA MET A 43 -3.02 -0.26 4.19
C MET A 43 -1.58 -0.02 3.72
N GLY A 44 -1.20 -0.57 2.57
CA GLY A 44 0.14 -0.34 1.99
C GLY A 44 0.36 1.10 1.52
N LEU A 45 -0.70 1.81 1.09
CA LEU A 45 -0.67 3.23 0.78
C LEU A 45 -0.43 4.04 2.07
N GLY A 46 -1.16 3.74 3.15
CA GLY A 46 -0.94 4.35 4.45
C GLY A 46 0.48 4.15 4.95
N MET A 47 0.99 2.91 4.89
CA MET A 47 2.39 2.60 5.24
C MET A 47 3.39 3.40 4.40
N ALA A 48 3.10 3.63 3.13
CA ALA A 48 4.01 4.34 2.24
C ALA A 48 4.07 5.84 2.49
N LEU A 49 2.94 6.48 2.80
CA LEU A 49 2.80 7.95 2.72
C LEU A 49 2.36 8.63 4.01
N GLU A 50 1.74 7.94 4.98
CA GLU A 50 1.00 8.60 6.05
C GLU A 50 1.28 8.04 7.44
N GLU A 51 1.28 6.71 7.59
CA GLU A 51 1.28 6.05 8.89
C GLU A 51 2.67 6.00 9.52
N GLU A 52 2.81 6.63 10.68
CA GLU A 52 4.03 6.61 11.47
C GLU A 52 3.72 6.50 12.97
N ALA A 53 4.29 5.51 13.65
CA ALA A 53 4.21 5.39 15.10
C ALA A 53 5.37 6.13 15.77
N LEU A 54 5.10 7.28 16.39
CA LEU A 54 6.11 8.09 17.07
C LEU A 54 6.34 7.58 18.50
N THR A 55 7.48 6.93 18.72
CA THR A 55 7.83 6.36 20.03
C THR A 55 8.76 7.28 20.81
N ASP A 56 8.37 7.69 22.03
CA ASP A 56 9.30 8.28 23.00
C ASP A 56 10.09 7.15 23.69
N HIS A 57 11.33 6.99 23.29
CA HIS A 57 12.22 5.94 23.81
C HIS A 57 12.60 6.12 25.29
N ARG A 58 12.43 7.30 25.89
CA ARG A 58 12.72 7.56 27.30
C ARG A 58 11.69 6.92 28.22
N ILE A 59 10.44 6.84 27.77
CA ILE A 59 9.32 6.29 28.54
C ILE A 59 8.70 5.05 27.90
N GLY A 60 9.20 4.63 26.72
CA GLY A 60 8.73 3.44 26.02
C GLY A 60 7.27 3.53 25.56
N ARG A 61 6.81 4.72 25.17
CA ARG A 61 5.40 4.96 24.82
C ARG A 61 5.25 5.51 23.39
N ILE A 62 4.23 5.03 22.67
CA ILE A 62 3.80 5.63 21.41
C ILE A 62 3.04 6.92 21.74
N MET A 63 3.48 8.03 21.19
CA MET A 63 2.95 9.37 21.50
C MET A 63 1.67 9.68 20.73
N ASN A 64 1.63 9.34 19.45
CA ASN A 64 0.50 9.59 18.54
C ASN A 64 -0.46 8.38 18.50
N HIS A 65 -0.98 7.96 19.65
CA HIS A 65 -1.81 6.76 19.80
C HIS A 65 -3.33 7.02 19.71
N ASN A 66 -3.72 8.03 18.92
CA ASN A 66 -5.12 8.38 18.68
C ASN A 66 -5.32 8.83 17.22
N LEU A 67 -6.58 8.83 16.74
CA LEU A 67 -6.90 9.16 15.36
C LEU A 67 -6.71 10.64 14.98
N ALA A 68 -6.45 11.53 15.93
CA ALA A 68 -6.12 12.92 15.64
C ALA A 68 -4.65 13.11 15.25
N GLU A 69 -3.79 12.19 15.67
CA GLU A 69 -2.33 12.29 15.51
C GLU A 69 -1.73 11.15 14.69
N TYR A 70 -2.37 9.97 14.69
CA TYR A 70 -1.99 8.83 13.83
C TYR A 70 -2.81 8.89 12.55
N HIS A 71 -2.16 9.25 11.46
CA HIS A 71 -2.83 9.46 10.18
C HIS A 71 -3.01 8.12 9.45
N VAL A 72 -4.22 7.86 9.00
CA VAL A 72 -4.56 6.73 8.11
C VAL A 72 -5.17 7.27 6.81
N PRO A 73 -5.04 6.58 5.68
CA PRO A 73 -5.64 7.02 4.43
C PRO A 73 -7.14 7.24 4.57
N VAL A 74 -7.61 8.39 4.15
CA VAL A 74 -9.05 8.68 4.03
C VAL A 74 -9.51 8.47 2.59
N HIS A 75 -10.80 8.53 2.35
CA HIS A 75 -11.39 8.27 1.02
C HIS A 75 -10.80 9.15 -0.09
N ALA A 76 -10.40 10.38 0.25
CA ALA A 76 -9.80 11.33 -0.70
C ALA A 76 -8.37 10.96 -1.13
N ASP A 77 -7.67 10.14 -0.35
CA ASP A 77 -6.29 9.73 -0.62
C ASP A 77 -6.24 8.48 -1.51
N VAL A 78 -7.33 7.71 -1.53
CA VAL A 78 -7.43 6.46 -2.26
C VAL A 78 -7.94 6.72 -3.67
N GLY A 79 -7.08 6.51 -4.67
CA GLY A 79 -7.44 6.54 -6.07
C GLY A 79 -8.15 5.27 -6.55
N ASN A 80 -8.15 5.03 -7.85
CA ASN A 80 -8.73 3.81 -8.41
C ASN A 80 -7.84 2.58 -8.13
N ILE A 81 -8.45 1.48 -7.68
CA ILE A 81 -7.76 0.21 -7.47
C ILE A 81 -8.40 -0.87 -8.33
N ASP A 82 -7.64 -1.35 -9.32
CA ASP A 82 -8.04 -2.44 -10.19
C ASP A 82 -7.44 -3.76 -9.70
N VAL A 83 -8.29 -4.76 -9.45
CA VAL A 83 -7.86 -6.10 -9.06
C VAL A 83 -8.12 -7.08 -10.20
N ILE A 84 -7.08 -7.77 -10.62
CA ILE A 84 -7.11 -8.80 -11.67
C ILE A 84 -6.72 -10.13 -11.02
N PHE A 85 -7.61 -11.11 -11.01
CA PHE A 85 -7.27 -12.46 -10.62
C PHE A 85 -6.68 -13.21 -11.81
N VAL A 86 -5.45 -13.68 -11.65
CA VAL A 86 -4.79 -14.55 -12.64
C VAL A 86 -5.30 -15.96 -12.41
N ASP A 87 -5.85 -16.58 -13.46
CA ASP A 87 -6.30 -17.98 -13.41
C ASP A 87 -5.08 -18.91 -13.45
N GLU A 88 -4.60 -19.29 -12.27
CA GLU A 88 -3.46 -20.16 -12.08
C GLU A 88 -3.79 -21.25 -11.06
N PRO A 89 -4.47 -22.33 -11.48
CA PRO A 89 -4.81 -23.45 -10.61
C PRO A 89 -3.54 -24.10 -10.05
N ASP A 90 -3.53 -24.35 -8.75
CA ASP A 90 -2.42 -25.02 -8.07
C ASP A 90 -2.93 -26.28 -7.33
N PRO A 91 -2.80 -27.45 -7.93
CA PRO A 91 -3.29 -28.69 -7.34
C PRO A 91 -2.43 -29.19 -6.18
N HIS A 92 -1.25 -28.61 -5.97
CA HIS A 92 -0.28 -29.06 -4.96
C HIS A 92 -0.43 -28.30 -3.63
N VAL A 93 -0.94 -27.08 -3.64
CA VAL A 93 -1.01 -26.23 -2.44
C VAL A 93 -2.11 -26.68 -1.46
N SER A 94 -3.25 -27.12 -1.97
CA SER A 94 -4.36 -27.63 -1.16
C SER A 94 -5.31 -28.48 -2.01
N PRO A 95 -6.13 -29.37 -1.40
CA PRO A 95 -7.14 -30.15 -2.13
C PRO A 95 -8.19 -29.28 -2.84
N LEU A 96 -8.40 -28.06 -2.38
CA LEU A 96 -9.33 -27.10 -2.99
C LEU A 96 -8.68 -26.24 -4.07
N GLY A 97 -7.34 -26.26 -4.20
CA GLY A 97 -6.59 -25.41 -5.11
C GLY A 97 -6.56 -23.94 -4.70
N VAL A 98 -6.89 -23.59 -3.45
CA VAL A 98 -6.87 -22.24 -2.93
C VAL A 98 -5.53 -21.88 -2.32
N LYS A 99 -5.11 -20.62 -2.47
CA LYS A 99 -3.92 -20.03 -1.84
C LYS A 99 -4.30 -18.95 -0.83
N GLY A 100 -3.37 -18.56 0.05
CA GLY A 100 -3.54 -17.42 0.94
C GLY A 100 -3.68 -16.13 0.14
N LEU A 101 -4.61 -15.27 0.54
CA LEU A 101 -4.91 -14.04 -0.18
C LEU A 101 -5.01 -12.81 0.73
N GLY A 102 -5.32 -12.99 2.02
CA GLY A 102 -5.67 -11.90 2.95
C GLY A 102 -4.65 -10.77 3.01
N GLU A 103 -3.36 -11.07 2.97
CA GLU A 103 -2.29 -10.05 3.06
C GLU A 103 -1.54 -9.84 1.74
N LEU A 104 -1.99 -10.49 0.65
CA LEU A 104 -1.31 -10.39 -0.64
C LEU A 104 -1.29 -8.95 -1.19
N GLY A 105 -2.34 -8.17 -0.95
CA GLY A 105 -2.46 -6.80 -1.43
C GLY A 105 -1.48 -5.81 -0.81
N ILE A 106 -1.07 -6.00 0.45
CA ILE A 106 -0.18 -5.06 1.15
C ILE A 106 1.30 -5.25 0.79
N VAL A 107 1.72 -6.49 0.51
CA VAL A 107 3.14 -6.87 0.42
C VAL A 107 3.94 -6.01 -0.56
N GLY A 108 3.37 -5.70 -1.72
CA GLY A 108 4.08 -4.95 -2.77
C GLY A 108 3.68 -3.48 -2.89
N ALA A 109 2.66 -3.01 -2.16
CA ALA A 109 2.07 -1.69 -2.39
C ALA A 109 3.04 -0.56 -2.06
N ALA A 110 3.62 -0.55 -0.87
CA ALA A 110 4.56 0.50 -0.45
C ALA A 110 5.80 0.56 -1.36
N ALA A 111 6.34 -0.59 -1.76
CA ALA A 111 7.49 -0.66 -2.67
C ALA A 111 7.13 -0.14 -4.07
N ALA A 112 5.93 -0.44 -4.57
CA ALA A 112 5.47 0.05 -5.88
C ALA A 112 5.31 1.58 -5.88
N ILE A 113 4.76 2.16 -4.81
CA ILE A 113 4.62 3.60 -4.62
C ILE A 113 6.00 4.26 -4.53
N ALA A 114 6.90 3.74 -3.69
CA ALA A 114 8.26 4.28 -3.54
C ALA A 114 9.04 4.23 -4.86
N ASN A 115 8.87 3.19 -5.66
CA ASN A 115 9.47 3.09 -6.99
C ASN A 115 8.84 4.08 -7.99
N GLY A 116 7.53 4.31 -7.91
CA GLY A 116 6.84 5.32 -8.69
C GLY A 116 7.34 6.74 -8.39
N ILE A 117 7.53 7.07 -7.11
CA ILE A 117 8.11 8.34 -6.67
C ILE A 117 9.55 8.49 -7.20
N PHE A 118 10.38 7.45 -7.06
CA PHE A 118 11.73 7.48 -7.62
C PHE A 118 11.74 7.69 -9.13
N HIS A 119 10.84 7.04 -9.85
CA HIS A 119 10.72 7.20 -11.30
C HIS A 119 10.31 8.62 -11.69
N ALA A 120 9.44 9.25 -10.90
CA ALA A 120 8.98 10.61 -11.14
C ALA A 120 10.03 11.69 -10.80
N THR A 121 10.79 11.51 -9.71
CA THR A 121 11.63 12.57 -9.12
C THR A 121 13.12 12.29 -9.14
N GLY A 122 13.53 11.04 -9.39
CA GLY A 122 14.92 10.59 -9.21
C GLY A 122 15.35 10.42 -7.75
N LYS A 123 14.52 10.79 -6.77
CA LYS A 123 14.83 10.69 -5.33
C LYS A 123 14.52 9.31 -4.78
N ARG A 124 15.54 8.61 -4.27
CA ARG A 124 15.38 7.26 -3.69
C ARG A 124 15.22 7.36 -2.17
N ILE A 125 13.97 7.37 -1.71
CA ILE A 125 13.62 7.36 -0.29
C ILE A 125 13.44 5.90 0.15
N ARG A 126 14.08 5.51 1.27
CA ARG A 126 14.06 4.15 1.82
C ARG A 126 13.41 4.07 3.21
N ASP A 127 13.17 5.21 3.82
CA ASP A 127 12.56 5.32 5.15
C ASP A 127 11.10 5.75 5.00
N LEU A 128 10.18 4.90 5.47
CA LEU A 128 8.76 5.14 5.41
C LEU A 128 8.25 5.80 6.72
N PRO A 129 7.17 6.57 6.64
CA PRO A 129 6.46 7.03 5.45
C PRO A 129 7.29 8.01 4.62
N ILE A 130 6.95 8.14 3.31
CA ILE A 130 7.58 9.11 2.41
C ILE A 130 6.89 10.46 2.60
N THR A 131 7.41 11.24 3.53
CA THR A 131 6.88 12.54 3.94
C THR A 131 7.38 13.69 3.05
N ILE A 132 6.71 14.84 3.14
CA ILE A 132 7.01 16.04 2.34
C ILE A 132 8.46 16.49 2.52
N ASP A 133 8.97 16.51 3.75
CA ASP A 133 10.35 16.89 4.07
C ASP A 133 11.39 16.02 3.37
N LYS A 134 11.13 14.71 3.24
CA LYS A 134 12.01 13.76 2.52
C LYS A 134 12.01 13.99 1.00
N LEU A 135 10.95 14.59 0.47
CA LEU A 135 10.82 14.93 -0.94
C LEU A 135 11.42 16.30 -1.28
N LEU A 136 11.39 17.23 -0.34
CA LEU A 136 11.92 18.58 -0.53
C LEU A 136 13.42 18.69 -0.19
N ALA A 137 13.99 17.68 0.47
CA ALA A 137 15.41 17.63 0.89
C ALA A 137 16.40 17.41 -0.31
#